data_2402caac995235310d9bc721267acffc
#
_entry.id   2402caac995235310d9bc721267acffc
#
_cell.length_a   1.000
_cell.length_b   1.000
_cell.length_c   1.000
_cell.angle_alpha   90.00
_cell.angle_beta   90.00
_cell.angle_gamma   90.00
#
_symmetry.space_group_name_H-M   'P 1'
#
loop_
_entity.id
_entity.type
_entity.pdbx_description
1 polymer ?
#
loop_
_entity_poly.entity_id
_entity_poly.type
_entity_poly.pdbx_seq_one_letter_code
_entity_poly.pdbx_strand_id
1 'polypeptide(L)'
;AEIASMNYYDDQRMTTRELFQKFFPGRTDVWRFLMEPISYANGSTLDEPAISYGIVFGNFMSEGVYTFLGGTDLMLGMMRDELRRNGVELLTGVPVTKVLVDSGRVSGAVVGGRNVACKAVVSNASLFRTAFELAGRDLLGEEYARGLDSVRPSTSSCQVYLGIKRGEKLPYIGDLVFDSTYPEYDSAALCAPGITSRTFSVYYPEIRPGKST
;
A
#
# COMPACT_ATOMS: atom_id res chain seq x y z
N ALA A 1 -11.46 -20.54 11.98
CA ALA A 1 -12.18 -21.57 11.19
C ALA A 1 -13.21 -20.93 10.24
N GLU A 2 -14.00 -19.96 10.69
CA GLU A 2 -15.05 -19.32 9.87
C GLU A 2 -14.45 -18.47 8.73
N ILE A 3 -13.40 -17.73 8.98
CA ILE A 3 -12.68 -16.94 7.94
C ILE A 3 -12.07 -17.86 6.86
N ALA A 4 -11.58 -19.03 7.22
CA ALA A 4 -11.02 -19.98 6.27
C ALA A 4 -12.06 -20.65 5.35
N SER A 5 -13.34 -20.58 5.72
CA SER A 5 -14.46 -21.07 4.91
C SER A 5 -15.14 -20.01 4.06
N MET A 6 -14.75 -18.73 4.20
CA MET A 6 -15.35 -17.64 3.42
C MET A 6 -14.98 -17.75 1.94
N ASN A 7 -15.98 -17.69 1.08
CA ASN A 7 -15.75 -17.60 -0.35
C ASN A 7 -15.37 -16.14 -0.70
N TYR A 8 -14.18 -15.93 -1.22
CA TYR A 8 -13.66 -14.61 -1.56
C TYR A 8 -14.63 -13.78 -2.41
N TYR A 9 -15.35 -14.40 -3.32
CA TYR A 9 -16.27 -13.70 -4.22
C TYR A 9 -17.65 -13.44 -3.61
N ASP A 10 -18.13 -14.30 -2.74
CA ASP A 10 -19.48 -14.21 -2.17
C ASP A 10 -19.51 -13.38 -0.89
N ASP A 11 -18.42 -13.40 -0.12
CA ASP A 11 -18.34 -12.76 1.20
C ASP A 11 -17.70 -11.36 1.21
N GLN A 12 -17.42 -10.79 0.05
CA GLN A 12 -16.88 -9.42 -0.07
C GLN A 12 -17.83 -8.32 0.46
N ARG A 13 -19.09 -8.66 0.71
CA ARG A 13 -20.10 -7.70 1.16
C ARG A 13 -20.02 -7.39 2.65
N MET A 14 -19.52 -8.33 3.46
CA MET A 14 -19.35 -8.11 4.89
C MET A 14 -18.20 -7.14 5.13
N THR A 15 -18.47 -6.08 5.85
CA THR A 15 -17.44 -5.12 6.28
C THR A 15 -16.68 -5.62 7.51
N THR A 16 -15.50 -5.09 7.75
CA THR A 16 -14.73 -5.35 8.98
C THR A 16 -15.52 -4.92 10.23
N ARG A 17 -16.29 -3.84 10.12
CA ARG A 17 -17.19 -3.37 11.18
C ARG A 17 -18.24 -4.41 11.54
N GLU A 18 -18.93 -4.98 10.56
CA GLU A 18 -19.94 -6.03 10.76
C GLU A 18 -19.32 -7.29 11.35
N LEU A 19 -18.13 -7.68 10.89
CA LEU A 19 -17.36 -8.79 11.47
C LEU A 19 -17.08 -8.54 12.95
N PHE A 20 -16.56 -7.36 13.30
CA PHE A 20 -16.23 -7.03 14.68
C PHE A 20 -17.48 -6.90 15.55
N GLN A 21 -18.55 -6.34 15.02
CA GLN A 21 -19.82 -6.28 15.74
C GLN A 21 -20.38 -7.67 16.07
N LYS A 22 -20.16 -8.63 15.16
CA LYS A 22 -20.58 -10.01 15.38
C LYS A 22 -19.79 -10.69 16.51
N PHE A 23 -18.47 -10.51 16.57
CA PHE A 23 -17.61 -11.22 17.52
C PHE A 23 -17.29 -10.41 18.81
N PHE A 24 -17.31 -9.09 18.71
CA PHE A 24 -16.94 -8.17 19.79
C PHE A 24 -17.96 -7.03 19.90
N PRO A 25 -19.25 -7.33 20.15
CA PRO A 25 -20.29 -6.32 20.17
C PRO A 25 -20.01 -5.24 21.22
N GLY A 26 -19.97 -3.96 20.76
CA GLY A 26 -19.73 -2.81 21.63
C GLY A 26 -18.32 -2.67 22.22
N ARG A 27 -17.39 -3.55 21.86
CA ARG A 27 -16.01 -3.53 22.38
C ARG A 27 -15.12 -2.71 21.42
N THR A 28 -15.36 -1.42 21.34
CA THR A 28 -14.59 -0.49 20.50
C THR A 28 -13.11 -0.40 20.87
N ASP A 29 -12.75 -0.68 22.11
CA ASP A 29 -11.39 -0.86 22.59
C ASP A 29 -10.68 -2.05 21.90
N VAL A 30 -11.37 -3.18 21.75
CA VAL A 30 -10.86 -4.35 21.03
C VAL A 30 -10.76 -4.04 19.52
N TRP A 31 -11.75 -3.37 18.96
CA TRP A 31 -11.73 -2.98 17.55
C TRP A 31 -10.52 -2.12 17.23
N ARG A 32 -10.24 -1.14 18.09
CA ARG A 32 -9.06 -0.30 17.97
C ARG A 32 -7.77 -1.12 17.98
N PHE A 33 -7.60 -1.96 19.01
CA PHE A 33 -6.42 -2.82 19.15
C PHE A 33 -6.18 -3.70 17.91
N LEU A 34 -7.25 -4.26 17.34
CA LEU A 34 -7.16 -5.13 16.17
C LEU A 34 -6.92 -4.34 14.86
N MET A 35 -7.48 -3.13 14.75
CA MET A 35 -7.40 -2.36 13.51
C MET A 35 -6.11 -1.56 13.34
N GLU A 36 -5.52 -1.01 14.40
CA GLU A 36 -4.36 -0.13 14.28
C GLU A 36 -3.19 -0.76 13.50
N PRO A 37 -2.76 -2.00 13.78
CA PRO A 37 -1.70 -2.65 12.99
C PRO A 37 -2.06 -2.85 11.53
N ILE A 38 -3.31 -3.16 11.25
CA ILE A 38 -3.78 -3.45 9.90
C ILE A 38 -3.92 -2.16 9.07
N SER A 39 -4.44 -1.10 9.68
CA SER A 39 -4.50 0.22 9.05
C SER A 39 -3.11 0.75 8.71
N TYR A 40 -2.13 0.52 9.57
CA TYR A 40 -0.74 0.83 9.27
C TYR A 40 -0.21 0.01 8.08
N ALA A 41 -0.52 -1.29 8.05
CA ALA A 41 0.03 -2.20 7.04
C ALA A 41 -0.49 -1.92 5.63
N ASN A 42 -1.79 -1.66 5.48
CA ASN A 42 -2.43 -1.56 4.16
C ASN A 42 -3.44 -0.41 4.01
N GLY A 43 -3.61 0.42 5.04
CA GLY A 43 -4.58 1.52 5.03
C GLY A 43 -6.04 1.09 5.15
N SER A 44 -6.32 -0.16 5.54
CA SER A 44 -7.70 -0.64 5.70
C SER A 44 -8.47 0.15 6.75
N THR A 45 -9.76 0.28 6.51
CA THR A 45 -10.72 0.89 7.41
C THR A 45 -11.76 -0.13 7.87
N LEU A 46 -12.59 0.24 8.84
CA LEU A 46 -13.71 -0.62 9.29
C LEU A 46 -14.76 -0.87 8.20
N ASP A 47 -14.82 -0.01 7.20
CA ASP A 47 -15.81 -0.07 6.13
C ASP A 47 -15.30 -0.82 4.88
N GLU A 48 -14.07 -1.32 4.94
CA GLU A 48 -13.51 -2.22 3.92
C GLU A 48 -14.04 -3.65 4.09
N PRO A 49 -13.99 -4.47 3.02
CA PRO A 49 -14.38 -5.88 3.10
C PRO A 49 -13.60 -6.63 4.19
N ALA A 50 -14.31 -7.38 5.02
CA ALA A 50 -13.73 -8.18 6.11
C ALA A 50 -12.67 -9.17 5.63
N ILE A 51 -12.79 -9.65 4.40
CA ILE A 51 -11.81 -10.57 3.80
C ILE A 51 -10.42 -9.91 3.65
N SER A 52 -10.37 -8.62 3.31
CA SER A 52 -9.11 -7.88 3.20
C SER A 52 -8.41 -7.77 4.56
N TYR A 53 -9.18 -7.46 5.61
CA TYR A 53 -8.69 -7.50 6.99
C TYR A 53 -8.19 -8.89 7.38
N GLY A 54 -8.98 -9.92 7.11
CA GLY A 54 -8.68 -11.30 7.48
C GLY A 54 -7.40 -11.83 6.85
N ILE A 55 -7.14 -11.53 5.59
CA ILE A 55 -5.91 -11.92 4.89
C ILE A 55 -4.68 -11.28 5.56
N VAL A 56 -4.71 -9.98 5.81
CA VAL A 56 -3.55 -9.28 6.39
C VAL A 56 -3.33 -9.71 7.84
N PHE A 57 -4.39 -9.75 8.64
CA PHE A 57 -4.32 -10.18 10.03
C PHE A 57 -3.87 -11.64 10.16
N GLY A 58 -4.41 -12.53 9.32
CA GLY A 58 -4.04 -13.94 9.29
C GLY A 58 -2.56 -14.13 8.99
N ASN A 59 -2.03 -13.42 8.00
CA ASN A 59 -0.61 -13.47 7.66
C ASN A 59 0.28 -12.97 8.80
N PHE A 60 -0.08 -11.87 9.47
CA PHE A 60 0.68 -11.37 10.61
C PHE A 60 0.71 -12.37 11.77
N MET A 61 -0.41 -13.04 12.05
CA MET A 61 -0.54 -13.94 13.18
C MET A 61 0.03 -15.32 12.94
N SER A 62 0.00 -15.82 11.69
CA SER A 62 0.47 -17.17 11.36
C SER A 62 1.95 -17.20 10.98
N GLU A 63 2.38 -16.25 10.15
CA GLU A 63 3.72 -16.26 9.56
C GLU A 63 4.67 -15.23 10.20
N GLY A 64 4.11 -14.20 10.86
CA GLY A 64 4.88 -13.10 11.43
C GLY A 64 5.28 -12.04 10.38
N VAL A 65 6.12 -11.12 10.82
CA VAL A 65 6.61 -10.02 9.98
C VAL A 65 8.12 -10.15 9.82
N TYR A 66 8.57 -10.16 8.58
CA TYR A 66 9.98 -10.37 8.21
C TYR A 66 10.55 -9.15 7.53
N THR A 67 11.86 -9.01 7.60
CA THR A 67 12.64 -8.02 6.84
C THR A 67 13.74 -8.72 6.04
N PHE A 68 14.31 -8.03 5.08
CA PHE A 68 15.39 -8.57 4.26
C PHE A 68 16.75 -8.35 4.92
N LEU A 69 17.58 -9.37 4.94
CA LEU A 69 19.00 -9.20 5.27
C LEU A 69 19.64 -8.22 4.27
N GLY A 70 20.31 -7.19 4.77
CA GLY A 70 20.87 -6.11 3.95
C GLY A 70 19.86 -5.05 3.52
N GLY A 71 18.60 -5.17 3.97
CA GLY A 71 17.53 -4.20 3.72
C GLY A 71 16.95 -4.24 2.32
N THR A 72 15.95 -3.41 2.11
CA THR A 72 15.21 -3.33 0.84
C THR A 72 16.09 -2.94 -0.35
N ASP A 73 17.14 -2.13 -0.12
CA ASP A 73 18.06 -1.71 -1.19
C ASP A 73 18.78 -2.90 -1.82
N LEU A 74 19.17 -3.90 -1.03
CA LEU A 74 19.79 -5.12 -1.55
C LEU A 74 18.82 -5.88 -2.45
N MET A 75 17.58 -6.06 -1.99
CA MET A 75 16.52 -6.70 -2.77
C MET A 75 16.28 -5.97 -4.10
N LEU A 76 16.12 -4.64 -4.06
CA LEU A 76 15.95 -3.84 -5.27
C LEU A 76 17.16 -3.92 -6.20
N GLY A 77 18.37 -3.97 -5.64
CA GLY A 77 19.62 -4.20 -6.39
C GLY A 77 19.57 -5.51 -7.15
N MET A 78 19.21 -6.60 -6.48
CA MET A 78 19.07 -7.93 -7.10
C MET A 78 18.02 -7.93 -8.22
N MET A 79 16.85 -7.31 -8.00
CA MET A 79 15.80 -7.20 -9.02
C MET A 79 16.28 -6.39 -10.23
N ARG A 80 16.97 -5.28 -10.02
CA ARG A 80 17.55 -4.46 -11.09
C ARG A 80 18.54 -5.26 -11.92
N ASP A 81 19.43 -6.00 -11.28
CA ASP A 81 20.47 -6.77 -11.95
C ASP A 81 19.88 -7.95 -12.73
N GLU A 82 18.78 -8.54 -12.23
CA GLU A 82 18.03 -9.55 -12.96
C GLU A 82 17.35 -8.98 -14.22
N LEU A 83 16.71 -7.81 -14.10
CA LEU A 83 16.12 -7.12 -15.25
C LEU A 83 17.17 -6.83 -16.32
N ARG A 84 18.33 -6.31 -15.94
CA ARG A 84 19.45 -6.03 -16.87
C ARG A 84 19.98 -7.29 -17.54
N ARG A 85 20.12 -8.41 -16.81
CA ARG A 85 20.52 -9.70 -17.39
C ARG A 85 19.55 -10.19 -18.46
N ASN A 86 18.27 -9.85 -18.32
CA ASN A 86 17.24 -10.17 -19.30
C ASN A 86 17.10 -9.09 -20.39
N GLY A 87 18.05 -8.18 -20.55
CA GLY A 87 18.06 -7.18 -21.60
C GLY A 87 17.07 -6.03 -21.40
N VAL A 88 16.55 -5.84 -20.19
CA VAL A 88 15.64 -4.73 -19.89
C VAL A 88 16.43 -3.44 -19.70
N GLU A 89 16.06 -2.41 -20.45
CA GLU A 89 16.54 -1.05 -20.23
C GLU A 89 15.77 -0.39 -19.09
N LEU A 90 16.48 0.09 -18.06
CA LEU A 90 15.90 0.77 -16.90
C LEU A 90 16.22 2.25 -16.98
N LEU A 91 15.20 3.07 -17.12
CA LEU A 91 15.30 4.52 -17.13
C LEU A 91 14.70 5.08 -15.83
N THR A 92 15.47 5.85 -15.09
CA THR A 92 15.05 6.55 -13.87
C THR A 92 15.05 8.06 -14.08
N GLY A 93 14.13 8.78 -13.42
CA GLY A 93 14.03 10.24 -13.57
C GLY A 93 13.45 10.68 -14.92
N VAL A 94 12.92 9.77 -15.71
CA VAL A 94 12.35 10.05 -17.03
C VAL A 94 10.83 9.87 -16.99
N PRO A 95 10.04 10.96 -17.08
CA PRO A 95 8.59 10.87 -17.01
C PRO A 95 8.00 10.29 -18.30
N VAL A 96 6.98 9.44 -18.14
CA VAL A 96 6.05 9.08 -19.22
C VAL A 96 4.88 10.07 -19.16
N THR A 97 4.60 10.74 -20.29
CA THR A 97 3.60 11.81 -20.34
C THR A 97 2.39 11.45 -21.21
N LYS A 98 2.49 10.42 -22.04
CA LYS A 98 1.38 9.97 -22.87
C LYS A 98 1.56 8.53 -23.31
N VAL A 99 0.46 7.79 -23.41
CA VAL A 99 0.38 6.52 -24.15
C VAL A 99 -0.11 6.84 -25.57
N LEU A 100 0.60 6.36 -26.56
CA LEU A 100 0.25 6.56 -27.96
C LEU A 100 -0.63 5.41 -28.43
N VAL A 101 -1.76 5.76 -29.02
CA VAL A 101 -2.74 4.81 -29.55
C VAL A 101 -2.98 5.13 -31.02
N ASP A 102 -2.93 4.11 -31.85
CA ASP A 102 -3.27 4.18 -33.24
C ASP A 102 -4.28 3.07 -33.56
N SER A 103 -5.37 3.45 -34.23
CA SER A 103 -6.44 2.52 -34.65
C SER A 103 -6.93 1.61 -33.53
N GLY A 104 -7.07 2.16 -32.29
CA GLY A 104 -7.56 1.44 -31.10
C GLY A 104 -6.52 0.50 -30.45
N ARG A 105 -5.25 0.59 -30.84
CA ARG A 105 -4.16 -0.23 -30.28
C ARG A 105 -3.01 0.64 -29.78
N VAL A 106 -2.36 0.20 -28.72
CA VAL A 106 -1.13 0.86 -28.26
C VAL A 106 -0.06 0.77 -29.35
N SER A 107 0.50 1.91 -29.72
CA SER A 107 1.60 2.04 -30.68
C SER A 107 2.91 2.52 -30.04
N GLY A 108 2.84 3.09 -28.83
CA GLY A 108 4.01 3.60 -28.14
C GLY A 108 3.68 4.40 -26.90
N ALA A 109 4.68 5.09 -26.38
CA ALA A 109 4.57 6.04 -25.28
C ALA A 109 5.49 7.24 -25.51
N VAL A 110 5.14 8.38 -24.92
CA VAL A 110 6.02 9.55 -24.84
C VAL A 110 6.84 9.48 -23.56
N VAL A 111 8.14 9.24 -23.71
CA VAL A 111 9.09 9.01 -22.62
C VAL A 111 10.15 10.10 -22.67
N GLY A 112 10.22 10.96 -21.65
CA GLY A 112 11.18 12.08 -21.65
C GLY A 112 11.04 13.00 -22.85
N GLY A 113 9.82 13.23 -23.35
CA GLY A 113 9.53 14.06 -24.53
C GLY A 113 9.81 13.39 -25.88
N ARG A 114 10.17 12.09 -25.91
CA ARG A 114 10.44 11.33 -27.15
C ARG A 114 9.41 10.21 -27.32
N ASN A 115 9.01 9.96 -28.55
CA ASN A 115 8.15 8.84 -28.88
C ASN A 115 8.97 7.55 -28.89
N VAL A 116 8.55 6.58 -28.07
CA VAL A 116 9.12 5.24 -27.99
C VAL A 116 8.04 4.27 -28.46
N ALA A 117 8.32 3.55 -29.53
CA ALA A 117 7.40 2.54 -30.06
C ALA A 117 7.35 1.32 -29.16
N CYS A 118 6.16 0.84 -28.82
CA CYS A 118 5.95 -0.40 -28.08
C CYS A 118 4.60 -1.02 -28.44
N LYS A 119 4.48 -2.34 -28.20
CA LYS A 119 3.26 -3.09 -28.49
C LYS A 119 2.26 -3.07 -27.34
N ALA A 120 2.73 -2.81 -26.13
CA ALA A 120 1.93 -2.76 -24.92
C ALA A 120 2.58 -1.86 -23.87
N VAL A 121 1.77 -1.33 -22.95
CA VAL A 121 2.21 -0.56 -21.80
C VAL A 121 1.62 -1.22 -20.55
N VAL A 122 2.46 -1.49 -19.57
CA VAL A 122 2.04 -1.89 -18.21
C VAL A 122 2.32 -0.72 -17.29
N SER A 123 1.30 -0.23 -16.59
CA SER A 123 1.42 0.92 -15.70
C SER A 123 1.15 0.53 -14.26
N ASN A 124 2.07 0.89 -13.37
CA ASN A 124 1.89 0.85 -11.93
C ASN A 124 1.71 2.25 -11.32
N ALA A 125 1.39 3.25 -12.15
CA ALA A 125 0.98 4.57 -11.69
C ALA A 125 -0.49 4.55 -11.21
N SER A 126 -0.97 5.69 -10.67
CA SER A 126 -2.40 5.83 -10.34
C SER A 126 -3.29 5.39 -11.51
N LEU A 127 -4.32 4.61 -11.20
CA LEU A 127 -5.30 4.15 -12.18
C LEU A 127 -5.93 5.33 -12.93
N PHE A 128 -6.34 6.37 -12.22
CA PHE A 128 -6.93 7.57 -12.81
C PHE A 128 -5.96 8.29 -13.73
N ARG A 129 -4.71 8.47 -13.26
CA ARG A 129 -3.69 9.12 -14.07
C ARG A 129 -3.37 8.31 -15.32
N THR A 130 -3.25 6.99 -15.19
CA THR A 130 -3.00 6.12 -16.34
C THR A 130 -4.13 6.19 -17.36
N ALA A 131 -5.37 6.07 -16.89
CA ALA A 131 -6.53 6.01 -17.76
C ALA A 131 -6.86 7.39 -18.37
N PHE A 132 -6.95 8.43 -17.54
CA PHE A 132 -7.48 9.72 -17.97
C PHE A 132 -6.43 10.69 -18.49
N GLU A 133 -5.21 10.67 -17.93
CA GLU A 133 -4.16 11.59 -18.35
C GLU A 133 -3.22 10.97 -19.40
N LEU A 134 -2.72 9.74 -19.14
CA LEU A 134 -1.73 9.14 -20.02
C LEU A 134 -2.34 8.50 -21.26
N ALA A 135 -3.42 7.73 -21.12
CA ALA A 135 -4.13 7.13 -22.25
C ALA A 135 -5.08 8.12 -22.90
N GLY A 136 -5.85 8.87 -22.10
CA GLY A 136 -6.87 9.80 -22.53
C GLY A 136 -8.28 9.23 -22.38
N ARG A 137 -9.15 10.01 -21.71
CA ARG A 137 -10.54 9.60 -21.45
C ARG A 137 -11.32 9.24 -22.70
N ASP A 138 -11.07 9.96 -23.78
CA ASP A 138 -11.77 9.80 -25.05
C ASP A 138 -11.47 8.45 -25.74
N LEU A 139 -10.38 7.78 -25.36
CA LEU A 139 -10.02 6.46 -25.87
C LEU A 139 -10.63 5.31 -25.07
N LEU A 140 -11.25 5.63 -23.92
CA LEU A 140 -11.92 4.66 -23.08
C LEU A 140 -13.40 4.58 -23.49
N GLY A 141 -13.96 3.39 -23.51
CA GLY A 141 -15.40 3.26 -23.66
C GLY A 141 -16.14 3.92 -22.48
N GLU A 142 -17.31 4.52 -22.74
CA GLU A 142 -18.07 5.25 -21.73
C GLU A 142 -18.41 4.42 -20.47
N GLU A 143 -18.70 3.13 -20.66
CA GLU A 143 -18.98 2.21 -19.57
C GLU A 143 -17.76 2.04 -18.65
N TYR A 144 -16.57 1.84 -19.25
CA TYR A 144 -15.33 1.72 -18.52
C TYR A 144 -14.98 3.02 -17.79
N ALA A 145 -15.09 4.17 -18.47
CA ALA A 145 -14.82 5.47 -17.87
C ALA A 145 -15.75 5.77 -16.69
N ARG A 146 -17.05 5.45 -16.79
CA ARG A 146 -18.01 5.57 -15.67
C ARG A 146 -17.68 4.61 -14.52
N GLY A 147 -17.23 3.38 -14.84
CA GLY A 147 -16.75 2.44 -13.85
C GLY A 147 -15.58 3.01 -13.06
N LEU A 148 -14.61 3.63 -13.73
CA LEU A 148 -13.49 4.29 -13.07
C LEU A 148 -13.90 5.47 -12.20
N ASP A 149 -14.84 6.30 -12.64
CA ASP A 149 -15.35 7.43 -11.85
C ASP A 149 -15.98 6.98 -10.51
N SER A 150 -16.46 5.74 -10.44
CA SER A 150 -17.02 5.15 -9.22
C SER A 150 -15.97 4.54 -8.27
N VAL A 151 -14.72 4.39 -8.70
CA VAL A 151 -13.65 3.81 -7.88
C VAL A 151 -13.22 4.79 -6.81
N ARG A 152 -13.33 4.39 -5.56
CA ARG A 152 -12.82 5.17 -4.43
C ARG A 152 -11.29 5.06 -4.34
N PRO A 153 -10.54 6.16 -4.31
CA PRO A 153 -9.11 6.13 -4.03
C PRO A 153 -8.83 5.49 -2.66
N SER A 154 -7.75 4.71 -2.57
CA SER A 154 -7.28 4.21 -1.29
C SER A 154 -6.71 5.34 -0.42
N THR A 155 -6.56 5.07 0.87
CA THR A 155 -5.89 5.98 1.80
C THR A 155 -4.43 6.17 1.41
N SER A 156 -3.87 7.33 1.76
CA SER A 156 -2.45 7.64 1.61
C SER A 156 -1.80 7.75 2.98
N SER A 157 -0.51 7.47 3.06
CA SER A 157 0.28 7.68 4.27
C SER A 157 1.31 8.79 4.08
N CYS A 158 1.57 9.53 5.14
CA CYS A 158 2.69 10.45 5.22
C CYS A 158 3.72 9.89 6.20
N GLN A 159 4.96 9.75 5.76
CA GLN A 159 6.06 9.23 6.59
C GLN A 159 7.11 10.31 6.79
N VAL A 160 7.57 10.44 8.03
CA VAL A 160 8.67 11.34 8.41
C VAL A 160 9.82 10.49 8.94
N TYR A 161 10.97 10.60 8.34
CA TYR A 161 12.18 9.91 8.76
C TYR A 161 13.02 10.80 9.66
N LEU A 162 13.31 10.32 10.85
CA LEU A 162 14.10 11.03 11.85
C LEU A 162 15.41 10.30 12.10
N GLY A 163 16.53 11.00 11.95
CA GLY A 163 17.82 10.49 12.34
C GLY A 163 18.09 10.79 13.81
N ILE A 164 18.54 9.77 14.53
CA ILE A 164 19.01 9.95 15.92
C ILE A 164 20.49 10.29 15.91
N LYS A 165 20.88 11.26 16.75
CA LYS A 165 22.27 11.69 16.87
C LYS A 165 23.18 10.52 17.24
N ARG A 166 24.34 10.46 16.61
CA ARG A 166 25.31 9.41 16.86
C ARG A 166 25.72 9.38 18.34
N GLY A 167 25.70 8.21 18.94
CA GLY A 167 26.02 8.00 20.36
C GLY A 167 24.83 8.07 21.31
N GLU A 168 23.67 8.54 20.86
CA GLU A 168 22.46 8.47 21.65
C GLU A 168 21.91 7.04 21.65
N LYS A 169 21.54 6.56 22.82
CA LYS A 169 20.92 5.24 23.00
C LYS A 169 19.43 5.38 23.25
N LEU A 170 18.66 4.69 22.45
CA LEU A 170 17.22 4.57 22.69
C LEU A 170 16.94 3.27 23.43
N PRO A 171 16.09 3.30 24.49
CA PRO A 171 15.61 2.07 25.11
C PRO A 171 14.80 1.26 24.09
N TYR A 172 14.95 -0.05 24.11
CA TYR A 172 14.12 -0.91 23.28
C TYR A 172 12.69 -0.93 23.81
N ILE A 173 11.77 -0.37 23.05
CA ILE A 173 10.34 -0.32 23.37
C ILE A 173 9.47 -1.09 22.38
N GLY A 174 10.08 -1.69 21.35
CA GLY A 174 9.42 -2.40 20.28
C GLY A 174 9.79 -1.82 18.91
N ASP A 175 9.63 -2.62 17.88
CA ASP A 175 9.90 -2.22 16.50
C ASP A 175 8.82 -1.30 15.92
N LEU A 176 7.57 -1.52 16.33
CA LEU A 176 6.41 -0.73 15.96
C LEU A 176 5.66 -0.33 17.23
N VAL A 177 5.42 0.95 17.37
CA VAL A 177 4.65 1.51 18.48
C VAL A 177 3.46 2.28 17.89
N PHE A 178 2.27 1.89 18.29
CA PHE A 178 1.02 2.54 17.88
C PHE A 178 0.54 3.43 19.03
N ASP A 179 0.30 4.70 18.72
CA ASP A 179 -0.22 5.69 19.66
C ASP A 179 -1.41 6.43 19.06
N SER A 180 -2.48 6.55 19.82
CA SER A 180 -3.68 7.27 19.38
C SER A 180 -4.27 8.07 20.53
N THR A 181 -4.68 9.29 20.23
CA THR A 181 -5.34 10.18 21.20
C THR A 181 -6.85 9.93 21.29
N TYR A 182 -7.42 9.12 20.38
CA TYR A 182 -8.82 8.73 20.42
C TYR A 182 -9.00 7.45 21.22
N PRO A 183 -10.03 7.37 22.07
CA PRO A 183 -10.35 6.14 22.82
C PRO A 183 -10.85 5.03 21.88
N GLU A 184 -11.50 5.40 20.80
CA GLU A 184 -12.08 4.49 19.80
C GLU A 184 -11.36 4.59 18.46
N TYR A 185 -11.41 3.51 17.68
CA TYR A 185 -10.92 3.54 16.32
C TYR A 185 -11.92 4.27 15.41
N ASP A 186 -11.46 5.34 14.77
CA ASP A 186 -12.24 6.10 13.79
C ASP A 186 -11.42 6.30 12.50
N SER A 187 -11.86 5.65 11.43
CA SER A 187 -11.22 5.76 10.12
C SER A 187 -11.26 7.19 9.57
N ALA A 188 -12.33 7.95 9.85
CA ALA A 188 -12.45 9.33 9.40
C ALA A 188 -11.47 10.26 10.13
N ALA A 189 -11.21 9.99 11.41
CA ALA A 189 -10.26 10.74 12.22
C ALA A 189 -8.81 10.60 11.71
N LEU A 190 -8.47 9.46 11.09
CA LEU A 190 -7.15 9.27 10.48
C LEU A 190 -6.87 10.24 9.32
N CYS A 191 -7.90 10.71 8.65
CA CYS A 191 -7.83 11.65 7.53
C CYS A 191 -8.07 13.11 7.96
N ALA A 192 -8.30 13.36 9.25
CA ALA A 192 -8.53 14.71 9.78
C ALA A 192 -7.25 15.55 9.72
N PRO A 193 -7.35 16.90 9.63
CA PRO A 193 -6.18 17.78 9.65
C PRO A 193 -5.36 17.68 10.94
N GLY A 194 -5.99 17.32 12.06
CA GLY A 194 -5.31 17.09 13.35
C GLY A 194 -4.68 15.71 13.41
N ILE A 195 -3.47 15.63 13.95
CA ILE A 195 -2.80 14.33 14.17
C ILE A 195 -3.44 13.64 15.38
N THR A 196 -4.13 12.55 15.12
CA THR A 196 -4.88 11.79 16.13
C THR A 196 -4.28 10.40 16.40
N SER A 197 -3.50 9.89 15.46
CA SER A 197 -2.85 8.60 15.56
C SER A 197 -1.45 8.69 14.96
N ARG A 198 -0.51 7.98 15.56
CA ARG A 198 0.89 7.91 15.12
C ARG A 198 1.36 6.48 15.20
N THR A 199 2.21 6.13 14.24
CA THR A 199 2.97 4.88 14.32
C THR A 199 4.44 5.22 14.24
N PHE A 200 5.20 4.72 15.18
CA PHE A 200 6.65 4.84 15.20
C PHE A 200 7.26 3.50 14.83
N SER A 201 8.07 3.47 13.78
CA SER A 201 8.93 2.34 13.46
C SER A 201 10.35 2.71 13.84
N VAL A 202 10.92 2.01 14.80
CA VAL A 202 12.25 2.30 15.31
C VAL A 202 13.24 1.26 14.77
N TYR A 203 14.31 1.71 14.18
CA TYR A 203 15.40 0.84 13.75
C TYR A 203 16.48 0.79 14.83
N TYR A 204 16.71 -0.39 15.36
CA TYR A 204 17.76 -0.66 16.36
C TYR A 204 18.91 -1.43 15.71
N PRO A 205 20.03 -0.77 15.36
CA PRO A 205 21.16 -1.42 14.65
C PRO A 205 21.75 -2.61 15.41
N GLU A 206 21.69 -2.55 16.74
CA GLU A 206 22.31 -3.57 17.64
C GLU A 206 21.60 -4.93 17.57
N ILE A 207 20.31 -4.93 17.25
CA ILE A 207 19.49 -6.16 17.20
C ILE A 207 19.07 -6.57 15.77
N ARG A 208 19.37 -5.73 14.77
CA ARG A 208 19.07 -6.03 13.36
C ARG A 208 20.35 -6.30 12.59
N PRO A 209 20.60 -7.56 12.20
CA PRO A 209 21.77 -7.88 11.41
C PRO A 209 21.71 -7.24 10.02
N GLY A 210 22.81 -6.71 9.53
CA GLY A 210 23.00 -6.55 8.10
C GLY A 210 23.20 -5.16 7.50
N LYS A 211 23.28 -4.08 8.27
CA LYS A 211 23.93 -2.84 7.78
C LYS A 211 25.02 -2.44 8.79
N SER A 212 26.27 -2.61 8.40
CA SER A 212 27.33 -1.80 9.00
C SER A 212 27.05 -0.33 8.66
N THR A 213 26.82 0.47 9.68
CA THR A 213 26.77 1.93 9.58
C THR A 213 28.11 2.51 9.19
#